data_8b7c9ee253514ea11c1c34116dcf4cb2
#
_entry.id   8b7c9ee253514ea11c1c34116dcf4cb2
#
_cell.length_a   1.000
_cell.length_b   1.000
_cell.length_c   1.000
_cell.angle_alpha   90.00
_cell.angle_beta   90.00
_cell.angle_gamma   90.00
#
_symmetry.space_group_name_H-M   'P 1'
#
loop_
_entity.id
_entity.type
_entity.pdbx_description
1 polymer ?
#
loop_
_entity_poly.entity_id
_entity_poly.type
_entity_poly.pdbx_seq_one_letter_code
_entity_poly.pdbx_strand_id
1 'polypeptide(L)'
;MNTTPIFPGFESLVKPFKFPASPYEYKVTALRECPTPETLQVCDTPDRAADYWKLHIASHPHFNPDCECLAVLLLNTRRKVKGHHLVSIGTMDTLLVHPREVFRLAIVTAASALIVMHNHPSGESNPSDADIKVTRDLIRAGQLLKMELLDHVIIGLC
;
A
#
# COMPACT_ATOMS: atom_id res chain seq x y z
N MET A 1 12.04 -27.53 20.38
CA MET A 1 10.58 -27.51 20.30
C MET A 1 10.17 -28.50 19.21
N ASN A 2 9.53 -29.60 19.60
CA ASN A 2 9.01 -30.58 18.64
C ASN A 2 7.71 -30.04 18.07
N THR A 3 7.70 -29.68 16.80
CA THR A 3 6.48 -29.32 16.08
C THR A 3 5.91 -30.57 15.46
N THR A 4 4.76 -31.01 15.91
CA THR A 4 4.00 -32.10 15.27
C THR A 4 3.34 -31.57 14.02
N PRO A 5 3.58 -32.13 12.82
CA PRO A 5 2.94 -31.65 11.59
C PRO A 5 1.42 -31.89 11.65
N ILE A 6 0.65 -30.90 11.19
CA ILE A 6 -0.82 -30.93 11.17
C ILE A 6 -1.33 -31.99 10.18
N PHE A 7 -0.54 -32.36 9.18
CA PHE A 7 -0.89 -33.35 8.17
C PHE A 7 0.17 -34.46 8.12
N PRO A 8 -0.16 -35.71 8.49
CA PRO A 8 0.74 -36.85 8.33
C PRO A 8 1.10 -37.06 6.85
N GLY A 9 2.39 -37.23 6.55
CA GLY A 9 2.89 -37.45 5.18
C GLY A 9 3.47 -36.22 4.48
N PHE A 10 3.32 -35.00 5.07
CA PHE A 10 3.94 -33.77 4.53
C PHE A 10 5.31 -33.45 5.14
N GLU A 11 5.80 -34.28 6.02
CA GLU A 11 7.06 -34.06 6.75
C GLU A 11 8.28 -33.92 5.85
N SER A 12 8.25 -34.56 4.66
CA SER A 12 9.35 -34.50 3.70
C SER A 12 9.30 -33.29 2.75
N LEU A 13 8.19 -32.59 2.67
CA LEU A 13 7.98 -31.49 1.73
C LEU A 13 8.21 -30.09 2.35
N VAL A 14 8.13 -29.97 3.68
CA VAL A 14 8.31 -28.70 4.37
C VAL A 14 9.73 -28.62 4.89
N LYS A 15 10.61 -27.94 4.18
CA LYS A 15 11.90 -27.55 4.75
C LYS A 15 11.63 -26.56 5.91
N PRO A 16 12.14 -26.83 7.12
CA PRO A 16 11.95 -25.91 8.23
C PRO A 16 12.55 -24.55 7.86
N PHE A 17 11.75 -23.50 8.03
CA PHE A 17 12.23 -22.13 7.87
C PHE A 17 13.32 -21.88 8.90
N LYS A 18 14.55 -21.68 8.45
CA LYS A 18 15.68 -21.32 9.31
C LYS A 18 15.78 -19.80 9.33
N PHE A 19 15.60 -19.22 10.51
CA PHE A 19 16.01 -17.83 10.70
C PHE A 19 17.51 -17.71 10.45
N PRO A 20 17.99 -16.61 9.87
CA PRO A 20 19.41 -16.41 9.69
C PRO A 20 20.13 -16.51 11.03
N ALA A 21 21.29 -17.13 11.02
CA ALA A 21 22.10 -17.34 12.23
C ALA A 21 22.63 -16.02 12.84
N SER A 22 22.65 -14.95 12.04
CA SER A 22 23.12 -13.62 12.44
C SER A 22 22.13 -12.55 12.00
N PRO A 23 21.95 -11.46 12.76
CA PRO A 23 21.13 -10.33 12.37
C PRO A 23 21.73 -9.62 11.15
N TYR A 24 20.87 -8.95 10.37
CA TYR A 24 21.25 -8.15 9.22
C TYR A 24 21.08 -6.67 9.49
N GLU A 25 21.95 -5.87 8.92
CA GLU A 25 21.75 -4.44 8.77
C GLU A 25 20.89 -4.18 7.52
N TYR A 26 19.87 -3.33 7.64
CA TYR A 26 18.95 -3.03 6.53
C TYR A 26 19.15 -1.61 6.03
N LYS A 27 19.08 -1.45 4.71
CA LYS A 27 19.06 -0.18 4.04
C LYS A 27 17.81 -0.09 3.16
N VAL A 28 17.14 1.07 3.19
CA VAL A 28 16.05 1.36 2.26
C VAL A 28 16.58 2.15 1.09
N THR A 29 16.25 1.71 -0.11
CA THR A 29 16.66 2.37 -1.37
C THR A 29 15.43 2.63 -2.22
N ALA A 30 15.34 3.84 -2.82
CA ALA A 30 14.31 4.14 -3.81
C ALA A 30 14.52 3.29 -5.07
N LEU A 31 13.42 2.77 -5.63
CA LEU A 31 13.48 1.91 -6.82
C LEU A 31 13.69 2.72 -8.11
N ARG A 32 13.00 3.86 -8.22
CA ARG A 32 13.07 4.73 -9.40
C ARG A 32 12.64 6.15 -9.04
N GLU A 33 13.04 7.10 -9.85
CA GLU A 33 12.48 8.44 -9.82
C GLU A 33 11.13 8.47 -10.54
N CYS A 34 10.22 9.30 -10.03
CA CYS A 34 8.88 9.52 -10.59
C CYS A 34 8.70 11.01 -10.89
N PRO A 35 9.21 11.51 -12.03
CA PRO A 35 9.07 12.92 -12.40
C PRO A 35 7.60 13.31 -12.42
N THR A 36 7.23 14.30 -11.59
CA THR A 36 5.86 14.70 -11.39
C THR A 36 5.69 16.17 -11.76
N PRO A 37 4.71 16.52 -12.62
CA PRO A 37 4.44 17.91 -12.98
C PRO A 37 4.16 18.77 -11.74
N GLU A 38 4.46 20.06 -11.77
CA GLU A 38 4.25 20.97 -10.65
C GLU A 38 2.81 20.97 -10.14
N THR A 39 1.84 20.82 -11.04
CA THR A 39 0.42 20.75 -10.73
C THR A 39 0.03 19.56 -9.84
N LEU A 40 0.81 18.47 -9.89
CA LEU A 40 0.58 17.25 -9.11
C LEU A 40 1.58 17.08 -7.96
N GLN A 41 2.52 18.01 -7.76
CA GLN A 41 3.47 17.93 -6.64
C GLN A 41 2.80 18.13 -5.28
N VAL A 42 1.68 18.83 -5.22
CA VAL A 42 0.83 18.96 -4.03
C VAL A 42 -0.42 18.16 -4.25
N CYS A 43 -0.64 17.17 -3.40
CA CYS A 43 -1.82 16.31 -3.46
C CYS A 43 -2.68 16.57 -2.22
N ASP A 44 -3.69 17.40 -2.39
CA ASP A 44 -4.60 17.88 -1.36
C ASP A 44 -6.09 17.69 -1.74
N THR A 45 -6.36 17.06 -2.90
CA THR A 45 -7.70 16.71 -3.36
C THR A 45 -7.75 15.29 -3.91
N PRO A 46 -8.91 14.60 -3.86
CA PRO A 46 -9.09 13.28 -4.47
C PRO A 46 -8.74 13.26 -5.96
N ASP A 47 -9.11 14.30 -6.71
CA ASP A 47 -8.84 14.40 -8.15
C ASP A 47 -7.33 14.39 -8.44
N ARG A 48 -6.54 15.12 -7.66
CA ARG A 48 -5.07 15.11 -7.80
C ARG A 48 -4.46 13.76 -7.46
N ALA A 49 -5.03 13.05 -6.49
CA ALA A 49 -4.61 11.69 -6.17
C ALA A 49 -4.95 10.74 -7.33
N ALA A 50 -6.13 10.86 -7.95
CA ALA A 50 -6.52 10.08 -9.10
C ALA A 50 -5.63 10.38 -10.33
N ASP A 51 -5.28 11.63 -10.58
CA ASP A 51 -4.36 11.99 -11.67
C ASP A 51 -2.93 11.49 -11.41
N TYR A 52 -2.48 11.53 -10.16
CA TYR A 52 -1.21 10.91 -9.77
C TYR A 52 -1.23 9.39 -9.98
N TRP A 53 -2.34 8.72 -9.65
CA TRP A 53 -2.53 7.30 -9.92
C TRP A 53 -2.38 6.98 -11.40
N LYS A 54 -3.09 7.70 -12.27
CA LYS A 54 -3.02 7.51 -13.73
C LYS A 54 -1.58 7.67 -14.26
N LEU A 55 -0.89 8.69 -13.77
CA LEU A 55 0.46 9.01 -14.24
C LEU A 55 1.51 7.98 -13.81
N HIS A 56 1.48 7.51 -12.57
CA HIS A 56 2.59 6.76 -11.98
C HIS A 56 2.26 5.32 -11.58
N ILE A 57 1.02 5.05 -11.20
CA ILE A 57 0.62 3.73 -10.69
C ILE A 57 0.03 2.87 -11.79
N ALA A 58 -0.92 3.39 -12.55
CA ALA A 58 -1.50 2.68 -13.69
C ALA A 58 -0.46 2.42 -14.80
N SER A 59 0.59 3.23 -14.89
CA SER A 59 1.71 3.03 -15.81
C SER A 59 2.81 2.09 -15.28
N HIS A 60 2.66 1.56 -14.05
CA HIS A 60 3.65 0.68 -13.47
C HIS A 60 3.65 -0.70 -14.17
N PRO A 61 4.84 -1.29 -14.50
CA PRO A 61 4.92 -2.56 -15.23
C PRO A 61 4.20 -3.75 -14.58
N HIS A 62 3.99 -3.69 -13.26
CA HIS A 62 3.29 -4.73 -12.50
C HIS A 62 1.84 -4.37 -12.19
N PHE A 63 1.32 -3.23 -12.70
CA PHE A 63 -0.08 -2.89 -12.55
C PHE A 63 -0.92 -3.80 -13.44
N ASN A 64 -1.94 -4.40 -12.85
CA ASN A 64 -2.93 -5.18 -13.58
C ASN A 64 -4.32 -4.60 -13.26
N PRO A 65 -5.04 -4.05 -14.24
CA PRO A 65 -6.36 -3.47 -14.03
C PRO A 65 -7.41 -4.51 -13.63
N ASP A 66 -7.20 -5.80 -13.96
CA ASP A 66 -8.11 -6.88 -13.62
C ASP A 66 -7.99 -7.34 -12.15
N CYS A 67 -7.04 -6.77 -11.39
CA CYS A 67 -6.83 -7.06 -9.99
C CYS A 67 -6.89 -5.79 -9.16
N GLU A 68 -7.37 -5.90 -7.93
CA GLU A 68 -7.25 -4.80 -6.97
C GLU A 68 -5.78 -4.54 -6.64
N CYS A 69 -5.36 -3.33 -6.83
CA CYS A 69 -4.02 -2.84 -6.51
C CYS A 69 -4.15 -1.71 -5.49
N LEU A 70 -3.47 -1.83 -4.37
CA LEU A 70 -3.45 -0.79 -3.34
C LEU A 70 -2.10 -0.08 -3.32
N ALA A 71 -2.16 1.23 -3.42
CA ALA A 71 -1.00 2.11 -3.33
C ALA A 71 -1.16 3.14 -2.21
N VAL A 72 -0.04 3.58 -1.67
CA VAL A 72 0.03 4.64 -0.66
C VAL A 72 0.85 5.79 -1.21
N LEU A 73 0.27 6.96 -1.22
CA LEU A 73 0.95 8.21 -1.52
C LEU A 73 1.51 8.81 -0.24
N LEU A 74 2.79 9.12 -0.23
CA LEU A 74 3.54 9.60 0.91
C LEU A 74 3.71 11.13 0.81
N LEU A 75 3.27 11.86 1.81
CA LEU A 75 3.24 13.30 1.79
C LEU A 75 4.09 13.93 2.91
N ASN A 76 4.64 15.11 2.66
CA ASN A 76 5.27 15.92 3.68
C ASN A 76 4.24 16.81 4.40
N THR A 77 4.68 17.65 5.36
CA THR A 77 3.85 18.57 6.12
C THR A 77 3.13 19.62 5.28
N ARG A 78 3.58 19.87 4.05
CA ARG A 78 2.97 20.82 3.10
C ARG A 78 2.12 20.12 2.04
N ARG A 79 1.75 18.85 2.25
CA ARG A 79 1.02 18.00 1.30
C ARG A 79 1.76 17.77 -0.03
N LYS A 80 3.08 18.04 -0.08
CA LYS A 80 3.89 17.71 -1.25
C LYS A 80 4.19 16.22 -1.27
N VAL A 81 4.07 15.66 -2.45
CA VAL A 81 4.35 14.24 -2.71
C VAL A 81 5.84 13.95 -2.52
N LYS A 82 6.15 13.00 -1.66
CA LYS A 82 7.49 12.43 -1.47
C LYS A 82 7.72 11.20 -2.35
N GLY A 83 6.65 10.54 -2.73
CA GLY A 83 6.65 9.31 -3.51
C GLY A 83 5.44 8.45 -3.21
N HIS A 84 5.41 7.26 -3.78
CA HIS A 84 4.36 6.28 -3.55
C HIS A 84 4.95 4.89 -3.30
N HIS A 85 4.10 4.01 -2.80
CA HIS A 85 4.42 2.63 -2.54
C HIS A 85 3.24 1.73 -2.95
N LEU A 86 3.52 0.72 -3.78
CA LEU A 86 2.58 -0.35 -4.05
C LEU A 86 2.58 -1.31 -2.86
N VAL A 87 1.49 -1.34 -2.11
CA VAL A 87 1.35 -2.16 -0.90
C VAL A 87 1.01 -3.59 -1.25
N SER A 88 0.03 -3.77 -2.11
CA SER A 88 -0.38 -5.08 -2.59
C SER A 88 -0.97 -5.02 -4.00
N ILE A 89 -0.85 -6.14 -4.68
CA ILE A 89 -1.59 -6.48 -5.88
C ILE A 89 -2.37 -7.72 -5.48
N GLY A 90 -3.68 -7.57 -5.29
CA GLY A 90 -4.55 -8.58 -4.72
C GLY A 90 -5.16 -9.54 -5.74
N THR A 91 -6.08 -10.36 -5.26
CA THR A 91 -6.99 -11.17 -6.08
C THR A 91 -8.17 -10.31 -6.54
N MET A 92 -8.96 -10.82 -7.47
CA MET A 92 -10.00 -10.05 -8.18
C MET A 92 -11.10 -9.44 -7.28
N ASP A 93 -11.23 -9.87 -6.02
CA ASP A 93 -12.38 -9.53 -5.17
C ASP A 93 -12.09 -9.29 -3.68
N THR A 94 -10.83 -9.34 -3.24
CA THR A 94 -10.53 -9.11 -1.81
C THR A 94 -9.11 -8.60 -1.59
N LEU A 95 -9.00 -7.43 -1.01
CA LEU A 95 -7.73 -6.84 -0.58
C LEU A 95 -7.54 -7.03 0.93
N LEU A 96 -6.61 -7.90 1.33
CA LEU A 96 -6.20 -8.02 2.73
C LEU A 96 -5.09 -7.01 3.03
N VAL A 97 -5.44 -5.92 3.71
CA VAL A 97 -4.51 -4.86 4.04
C VAL A 97 -4.27 -4.80 5.54
N HIS A 98 -3.01 -4.88 5.94
CA HIS A 98 -2.64 -4.63 7.32
C HIS A 98 -2.01 -3.22 7.48
N PRO A 99 -2.34 -2.47 8.53
CA PRO A 99 -1.75 -1.14 8.75
C PRO A 99 -0.22 -1.13 8.71
N ARG A 100 0.45 -2.18 9.21
CA ARG A 100 1.91 -2.29 9.15
C ARG A 100 2.48 -2.24 7.73
N GLU A 101 1.76 -2.75 6.73
CA GLU A 101 2.20 -2.72 5.33
C GLU A 101 2.06 -1.31 4.75
N VAL A 102 0.96 -0.63 5.08
CA VAL A 102 0.67 0.74 4.64
C VAL A 102 1.67 1.72 5.26
N PHE A 103 1.90 1.63 6.57
CA PHE A 103 2.72 2.60 7.30
C PHE A 103 4.22 2.31 7.25
N ARG A 104 4.64 1.13 6.85
CA ARG A 104 6.06 0.73 6.82
C ARG A 104 6.95 1.75 6.11
N LEU A 105 6.65 2.07 4.85
CA LEU A 105 7.46 3.05 4.10
C LEU A 105 7.18 4.49 4.52
N ALA A 106 6.00 4.79 5.02
CA ALA A 106 5.69 6.11 5.57
C ALA A 106 6.61 6.47 6.76
N ILE A 107 6.83 5.51 7.66
CA ILE A 107 7.75 5.66 8.80
C ILE A 107 9.18 5.85 8.30
N VAL A 108 9.64 4.96 7.43
CA VAL A 108 11.03 4.97 6.94
C VAL A 108 11.36 6.24 6.15
N THR A 109 10.41 6.76 5.39
CA THR A 109 10.60 7.98 4.59
C THR A 109 10.28 9.26 5.36
N ALA A 110 9.93 9.17 6.65
CA ALA A 110 9.46 10.29 7.46
C ALA A 110 8.34 11.09 6.75
N ALA A 111 7.33 10.39 6.24
CA ALA A 111 6.12 11.01 5.74
C ALA A 111 5.31 11.58 6.92
N SER A 112 4.64 12.71 6.73
CA SER A 112 3.78 13.31 7.75
C SER A 112 2.30 12.98 7.56
N ALA A 113 1.92 12.63 6.33
CA ALA A 113 0.56 12.25 5.97
C ALA A 113 0.55 11.28 4.79
N LEU A 114 -0.57 10.60 4.62
CA LEU A 114 -0.80 9.57 3.61
C LEU A 114 -2.11 9.82 2.88
N ILE A 115 -2.14 9.40 1.61
CA ILE A 115 -3.39 9.08 0.90
C ILE A 115 -3.30 7.63 0.49
N VAL A 116 -4.31 6.83 0.81
CA VAL A 116 -4.44 5.46 0.32
C VAL A 116 -5.28 5.48 -0.95
N MET A 117 -4.89 4.69 -1.93
CA MET A 117 -5.58 4.61 -3.21
C MET A 117 -5.68 3.14 -3.62
N HIS A 118 -6.82 2.72 -4.15
CA HIS A 118 -6.94 1.42 -4.81
C HIS A 118 -7.91 1.50 -5.99
N ASN A 119 -7.78 0.57 -6.92
CA ASN A 119 -8.72 0.44 -8.03
C ASN A 119 -9.72 -0.67 -7.78
N HIS A 120 -10.93 -0.47 -8.28
CA HIS A 120 -11.93 -1.53 -8.41
C HIS A 120 -11.95 -2.03 -9.85
N PRO A 121 -11.64 -3.33 -10.10
CA PRO A 121 -11.74 -3.92 -11.44
C PRO A 121 -13.14 -3.86 -12.04
N SER A 122 -14.19 -3.80 -11.19
CA SER A 122 -15.58 -3.63 -11.64
C SER A 122 -15.85 -2.29 -12.34
N GLY A 123 -14.98 -1.29 -12.15
CA GLY A 123 -15.16 0.07 -12.64
C GLY A 123 -15.98 0.97 -11.70
N GLU A 124 -16.66 0.42 -10.70
CA GLU A 124 -17.43 1.20 -9.73
C GLU A 124 -16.55 1.78 -8.63
N SER A 125 -16.68 3.07 -8.35
CA SER A 125 -15.88 3.76 -7.30
C SER A 125 -16.57 3.80 -5.94
N ASN A 126 -17.70 3.13 -5.77
CA ASN A 126 -18.39 3.07 -4.48
C ASN A 126 -17.59 2.19 -3.49
N PRO A 127 -17.36 2.65 -2.24
CA PRO A 127 -16.64 1.87 -1.25
C PRO A 127 -17.45 0.64 -0.81
N SER A 128 -16.77 -0.50 -0.71
CA SER A 128 -17.32 -1.70 -0.08
C SER A 128 -17.29 -1.59 1.45
N ASP A 129 -17.99 -2.49 2.14
CA ASP A 129 -17.90 -2.60 3.61
C ASP A 129 -16.48 -2.94 4.06
N ALA A 130 -15.73 -3.69 3.26
CA ALA A 130 -14.33 -4.02 3.52
C ALA A 130 -13.45 -2.76 3.45
N ASP A 131 -13.65 -1.89 2.45
CA ASP A 131 -12.91 -0.63 2.31
C ASP A 131 -13.17 0.30 3.48
N ILE A 132 -14.41 0.40 3.92
CA ILE A 132 -14.81 1.19 5.09
C ILE A 132 -14.12 0.67 6.35
N LYS A 133 -14.06 -0.65 6.53
CA LYS A 133 -13.38 -1.27 7.68
C LYS A 133 -11.88 -1.01 7.64
N VAL A 134 -11.23 -1.25 6.51
CA VAL A 134 -9.81 -0.99 6.32
C VAL A 134 -9.49 0.48 6.59
N THR A 135 -10.28 1.41 6.04
CA THR A 135 -10.10 2.85 6.26
C THR A 135 -10.13 3.21 7.75
N ARG A 136 -11.10 2.67 8.51
CA ARG A 136 -11.18 2.89 9.96
C ARG A 136 -9.97 2.38 10.72
N ASP A 137 -9.46 1.20 10.33
CA ASP A 137 -8.29 0.61 10.98
C ASP A 137 -7.02 1.40 10.64
N LEU A 138 -6.90 1.92 9.42
CA LEU A 138 -5.80 2.78 9.01
C LEU A 138 -5.84 4.14 9.72
N ILE A 139 -7.03 4.76 9.89
CA ILE A 139 -7.19 6.00 10.66
C ILE A 139 -6.71 5.80 12.11
N ARG A 140 -7.13 4.71 12.77
CA ARG A 140 -6.71 4.38 14.15
C ARG A 140 -5.19 4.19 14.25
N ALA A 141 -4.60 3.45 13.31
CA ALA A 141 -3.16 3.26 13.27
C ALA A 141 -2.40 4.57 13.03
N GLY A 142 -2.89 5.40 12.12
CA GLY A 142 -2.33 6.71 11.83
C GLY A 142 -2.36 7.65 13.05
N GLN A 143 -3.44 7.63 13.83
CA GLN A 143 -3.55 8.39 15.08
C GLN A 143 -2.48 7.98 16.10
N LEU A 144 -2.22 6.68 16.26
CA LEU A 144 -1.17 6.17 17.14
C LEU A 144 0.24 6.59 16.67
N LEU A 145 0.47 6.55 15.35
CA LEU A 145 1.77 6.86 14.73
C LEU A 145 1.98 8.37 14.52
N LYS A 146 0.98 9.22 14.81
CA LYS A 146 0.98 10.65 14.50
C LYS A 146 1.21 10.93 13.00
N MET A 147 0.68 10.05 12.16
CA MET A 147 0.66 10.16 10.69
C MET A 147 -0.78 10.20 10.22
N GLU A 148 -1.17 11.31 9.62
CA GLU A 148 -2.56 11.51 9.22
C GLU A 148 -2.88 10.73 7.93
N LEU A 149 -3.92 9.90 7.95
CA LEU A 149 -4.56 9.43 6.73
C LEU A 149 -5.51 10.52 6.25
N LEU A 150 -5.15 11.18 5.15
CA LEU A 150 -5.93 12.30 4.61
C LEU A 150 -7.17 11.83 3.87
N ASP A 151 -7.00 10.78 3.08
CA ASP A 151 -8.05 10.25 2.22
C ASP A 151 -7.82 8.78 1.86
N HIS A 152 -8.89 8.13 1.44
CA HIS A 152 -8.88 6.82 0.80
C HIS A 152 -9.64 6.91 -0.52
N VAL A 153 -8.89 7.00 -1.62
CA VAL A 153 -9.42 7.27 -2.96
C VAL A 153 -9.60 5.96 -3.71
N ILE A 154 -10.82 5.72 -4.18
CA ILE A 154 -11.17 4.53 -4.97
C ILE A 154 -11.21 4.92 -6.44
N ILE A 155 -10.42 4.24 -7.25
CA ILE A 155 -10.30 4.46 -8.68
C ILE A 155 -11.23 3.50 -9.40
N GLY A 156 -12.32 4.01 -9.92
CA GLY A 156 -13.13 3.32 -10.91
C GLY A 156 -12.45 3.43 -12.28
N LEU A 157 -12.33 2.32 -12.99
CA LEU A 157 -11.84 2.32 -14.36
C LEU A 157 -13.04 2.54 -15.28
N CYS A 158 -13.09 3.69 -15.96
CA CYS A 158 -14.03 3.96 -17.07
C CYS A 158 -13.46 3.38 -18.35
#